data_417f7b0db68917e47203436fd1b7bb53
#
_entry.id   417f7b0db68917e47203436fd1b7bb53
#
_cell.length_a   1.000
_cell.length_b   1.000
_cell.length_c   1.000
_cell.angle_alpha   90.00
_cell.angle_beta   90.00
_cell.angle_gamma   90.00
#
_symmetry.space_group_name_H-M   'P 1'
#
loop_
_entity.id
_entity.type
_entity.pdbx_description
1 polymer ?
#
loop_
_entity_poly.entity_id
_entity_poly.type
_entity_poly.pdbx_seq_one_letter_code
_entity_poly.pdbx_strand_id
1 'polypeptide(L)'
;MGTRVKIMDIEVDLLAQETFLEEIQGYLESDYLNVVHMISLDYIGAYDKNELVRTILEQADLVLPGEKAILTAHHVDVLETGGMVVDYHGIEELTRSRDLADATFYLVLRSAKEAKVLYRYLSRHFSREQVLGVYASDGEMTEEALINDINTKLPDVVLLSMTSTEQEEWLDNNRSKINAKLCLVAGSIMPLILRENVHVPTWIRKIHLSGVYRWLARIPYSHSLRKRIFNRKMDDYNTKKRFRR
;
A
#
# COMPACT_ATOMS: atom_id res chain seq x y z
N MET A 1 -7.44 20.50 -4.99
CA MET A 1 -8.45 20.07 -4.00
C MET A 1 -8.85 18.65 -4.34
N GLY A 2 -8.69 17.70 -3.43
CA GLY A 2 -9.04 16.31 -3.67
C GLY A 2 -10.55 16.09 -3.63
N THR A 3 -11.03 15.08 -4.33
CA THR A 3 -12.42 14.63 -4.26
C THR A 3 -12.47 13.34 -3.45
N ARG A 4 -13.34 13.26 -2.44
CA ARG A 4 -13.56 12.04 -1.67
C ARG A 4 -14.78 11.32 -2.22
N VAL A 5 -14.64 10.03 -2.52
CA VAL A 5 -15.72 9.20 -3.04
C VAL A 5 -15.98 8.02 -2.11
N LYS A 6 -17.23 7.62 -1.98
CA LYS A 6 -17.63 6.50 -1.12
C LYS A 6 -17.75 5.20 -1.93
N ILE A 7 -16.88 4.22 -1.63
CA ILE A 7 -16.84 2.92 -2.27
C ILE A 7 -17.15 1.84 -1.23
N MET A 8 -18.32 1.20 -1.28
CA MET A 8 -18.77 0.18 -0.31
C MET A 8 -18.56 0.62 1.16
N ASP A 9 -19.04 1.82 1.49
CA ASP A 9 -18.91 2.48 2.79
C ASP A 9 -17.48 2.95 3.17
N ILE A 10 -16.46 2.67 2.40
CA ILE A 10 -15.11 3.22 2.55
C ILE A 10 -15.05 4.58 1.86
N GLU A 11 -14.58 5.59 2.57
CA GLU A 11 -14.24 6.88 1.97
C GLU A 11 -12.84 6.79 1.34
N VAL A 12 -12.76 7.09 0.05
CA VAL A 12 -11.52 7.01 -0.73
C VAL A 12 -11.19 8.39 -1.28
N ASP A 13 -9.96 8.83 -1.07
CA ASP A 13 -9.47 10.12 -1.52
C ASP A 13 -8.93 10.00 -2.95
N LEU A 14 -9.47 10.85 -3.85
CA LEU A 14 -8.99 10.97 -5.23
C LEU A 14 -8.19 12.27 -5.33
N LEU A 15 -6.88 12.15 -5.38
CA LEU A 15 -5.95 13.27 -5.42
C LEU A 15 -5.22 13.32 -6.77
N ALA A 16 -5.09 14.52 -7.34
CA ALA A 16 -4.11 14.76 -8.38
C ALA A 16 -2.69 14.54 -7.82
N GLN A 17 -1.76 14.18 -8.69
CA GLN A 17 -0.37 13.91 -8.28
C GLN A 17 0.26 15.08 -7.52
N GLU A 18 0.06 16.32 -7.99
CA GLU A 18 0.58 17.52 -7.32
C GLU A 18 -0.01 17.66 -5.92
N THR A 19 -1.34 17.57 -5.77
CA THR A 19 -2.01 17.64 -4.45
C THR A 19 -1.55 16.52 -3.53
N PHE A 20 -1.35 15.30 -4.05
CA PHE A 20 -0.83 14.19 -3.26
C PHE A 20 0.58 14.50 -2.72
N LEU A 21 1.47 15.04 -3.54
CA LEU A 21 2.82 15.38 -3.11
C LEU A 21 2.81 16.52 -2.08
N GLU A 22 1.95 17.54 -2.26
CA GLU A 22 1.74 18.62 -1.29
C GLU A 22 1.25 18.10 0.07
N GLU A 23 0.26 17.18 0.08
CA GLU A 23 -0.22 16.55 1.31
C GLU A 23 0.88 15.76 2.02
N ILE A 24 1.63 14.93 1.27
CA ILE A 24 2.75 14.17 1.83
C ILE A 24 3.82 15.08 2.40
N GLN A 25 4.17 16.16 1.71
CA GLN A 25 5.12 17.15 2.22
C GLN A 25 4.62 17.76 3.53
N GLY A 26 3.35 18.15 3.60
CA GLY A 26 2.74 18.64 4.84
C GLY A 26 2.81 17.62 5.98
N TYR A 27 2.63 16.33 5.69
CA TYR A 27 2.78 15.27 6.68
C TYR A 27 4.22 15.10 7.17
N LEU A 28 5.21 15.26 6.30
CA LEU A 28 6.62 15.19 6.69
C LEU A 28 7.06 16.39 7.55
N GLU A 29 6.34 17.49 7.48
CA GLU A 29 6.57 18.68 8.31
C GLU A 29 5.80 18.63 9.65
N SER A 30 4.87 17.67 9.83
CA SER A 30 4.03 17.55 11.02
C SER A 30 4.79 17.01 12.24
N ASP A 31 4.26 17.26 13.44
CA ASP A 31 4.83 16.76 14.70
C ASP A 31 4.25 15.43 15.16
N TYR A 32 3.34 14.84 14.37
CA TYR A 32 2.69 13.56 14.69
C TYR A 32 2.73 12.62 13.49
N LEU A 33 2.52 11.33 13.77
CA LEU A 33 2.48 10.29 12.75
C LEU A 33 1.20 10.40 11.93
N ASN A 34 1.33 10.70 10.65
CA ASN A 34 0.22 10.64 9.69
C ASN A 34 0.17 9.25 9.05
N VAL A 35 -1.04 8.77 8.77
CA VAL A 35 -1.26 7.42 8.24
C VAL A 35 -1.93 7.51 6.88
N VAL A 36 -1.26 6.97 5.86
CA VAL A 36 -1.77 6.90 4.49
C VAL A 36 -1.97 5.44 4.09
N HIS A 37 -3.20 5.06 3.80
CA HIS A 37 -3.53 3.73 3.31
C HIS A 37 -3.62 3.69 1.79
N MET A 38 -2.99 2.70 1.17
CA MET A 38 -3.20 2.32 -0.23
C MET A 38 -4.00 1.02 -0.28
N ILE A 39 -5.29 1.10 -0.60
CA ILE A 39 -6.20 -0.05 -0.54
C ILE A 39 -6.31 -0.79 -1.87
N SER A 40 -6.49 -2.11 -1.81
CA SER A 40 -6.77 -2.98 -2.94
C SER A 40 -8.20 -3.52 -2.90
N LEU A 41 -8.64 -4.19 -3.97
CA LEU A 41 -9.92 -4.91 -3.99
C LEU A 41 -10.06 -5.95 -2.87
N ASP A 42 -8.95 -6.58 -2.48
CA ASP A 42 -8.95 -7.57 -1.40
C ASP A 42 -9.14 -6.90 -0.03
N TYR A 43 -8.58 -5.72 0.14
CA TYR A 43 -8.73 -4.93 1.37
C TYR A 43 -10.19 -4.52 1.61
N ILE A 44 -10.90 -4.11 0.57
CA ILE A 44 -12.34 -3.80 0.65
C ILE A 44 -13.13 -5.00 1.19
N GLY A 45 -12.70 -6.21 0.83
CA GLY A 45 -13.33 -7.42 1.36
C GLY A 45 -13.00 -7.73 2.83
N ALA A 46 -11.90 -7.23 3.36
CA ALA A 46 -11.55 -7.33 4.78
C ALA A 46 -12.30 -6.31 5.63
N TYR A 47 -12.44 -5.09 5.13
CA TYR A 47 -13.17 -3.99 5.77
C TYR A 47 -14.58 -4.38 6.21
N ASP A 48 -15.33 -5.08 5.36
CA ASP A 48 -16.72 -5.49 5.64
C ASP A 48 -16.83 -6.52 6.79
N LYS A 49 -15.75 -7.23 7.10
CA LYS A 49 -15.72 -8.37 8.03
C LYS A 49 -15.01 -8.10 9.35
N ASN A 50 -14.21 -7.07 9.43
CA ASN A 50 -13.34 -6.80 10.58
C ASN A 50 -13.51 -5.36 11.05
N GLU A 51 -14.01 -5.20 12.28
CA GLU A 51 -14.26 -3.90 12.90
C GLU A 51 -12.97 -3.11 13.12
N LEU A 52 -11.87 -3.76 13.50
CA LEU A 52 -10.58 -3.11 13.66
C LEU A 52 -10.08 -2.51 12.35
N VAL A 53 -10.15 -3.26 11.24
CA VAL A 53 -9.80 -2.76 9.89
C VAL A 53 -10.61 -1.52 9.54
N ARG A 54 -11.89 -1.52 9.91
CA ARG A 54 -12.79 -0.38 9.68
C ARG A 54 -12.37 0.82 10.50
N THR A 55 -12.18 0.64 11.80
CA THR A 55 -11.80 1.72 12.73
C THR A 55 -10.47 2.37 12.32
N ILE A 56 -9.47 1.57 12.00
CA ILE A 56 -8.15 2.07 11.60
C ILE A 56 -8.23 2.85 10.27
N LEU A 57 -9.00 2.34 9.30
CA LEU A 57 -9.14 3.02 8.03
C LEU A 57 -9.92 4.34 8.15
N GLU A 58 -10.93 4.40 9.02
CA GLU A 58 -11.68 5.64 9.32
C GLU A 58 -10.82 6.69 10.03
N GLN A 59 -9.76 6.27 10.69
CA GLN A 59 -8.79 7.15 11.38
C GLN A 59 -7.57 7.50 10.52
N ALA A 60 -7.49 7.00 9.31
CA ALA A 60 -6.40 7.32 8.39
C ALA A 60 -6.52 8.76 7.89
N ASP A 61 -5.38 9.43 7.72
CA ASP A 61 -5.31 10.79 7.20
C ASP A 61 -5.63 10.82 5.70
N LEU A 62 -5.19 9.79 4.95
CA LEU A 62 -5.55 9.55 3.56
C LEU A 62 -5.84 8.08 3.28
N VAL A 63 -6.84 7.83 2.42
CA VAL A 63 -7.15 6.50 1.88
C VAL A 63 -7.11 6.56 0.37
N LEU A 64 -6.05 6.02 -0.24
CA LEU A 64 -5.82 6.07 -1.68
C LEU A 64 -6.22 4.77 -2.39
N PRO A 65 -6.74 4.84 -3.61
CA PRO A 65 -7.02 3.65 -4.41
C PRO A 65 -5.69 3.06 -4.93
N GLY A 66 -5.26 1.94 -4.36
CA GLY A 66 -4.03 1.24 -4.75
C GLY A 66 -4.12 0.46 -6.07
N GLU A 67 -5.30 0.40 -6.68
CA GLU A 67 -5.50 -0.21 -8.00
C GLU A 67 -6.71 0.42 -8.74
N LYS A 68 -6.54 0.69 -10.04
CA LYS A 68 -7.57 1.30 -10.93
C LYS A 68 -8.89 0.55 -10.93
N ALA A 69 -8.87 -0.75 -10.67
CA ALA A 69 -10.08 -1.57 -10.65
C ALA A 69 -11.10 -1.14 -9.58
N ILE A 70 -10.66 -0.50 -8.49
CA ILE A 70 -11.52 0.06 -7.45
C ILE A 70 -12.42 1.15 -8.04
N LEU A 71 -11.85 2.08 -8.79
CA LEU A 71 -12.57 3.20 -9.42
C LEU A 71 -13.50 2.71 -10.53
N THR A 72 -13.01 1.82 -11.40
CA THR A 72 -13.81 1.25 -12.49
C THR A 72 -15.05 0.54 -11.97
N ALA A 73 -14.95 -0.18 -10.85
CA ALA A 73 -16.07 -0.89 -10.25
C ALA A 73 -17.13 0.06 -9.66
N HIS A 74 -16.77 1.31 -9.36
CA HIS A 74 -17.67 2.31 -8.81
C HIS A 74 -18.11 3.34 -9.87
N HIS A 75 -17.90 3.04 -11.15
CA HIS A 75 -18.25 3.92 -12.28
C HIS A 75 -17.57 5.31 -12.24
N VAL A 76 -16.48 5.44 -11.52
CA VAL A 76 -15.63 6.63 -11.61
C VAL A 76 -14.83 6.52 -12.90
N ASP A 77 -14.99 7.48 -13.81
CA ASP A 77 -14.27 7.46 -15.08
C ASP A 77 -12.80 7.76 -14.85
N VAL A 78 -11.97 6.74 -15.06
CA VAL A 78 -10.52 6.85 -14.90
C VAL A 78 -9.90 7.78 -15.95
N LEU A 79 -10.58 8.02 -17.08
CA LEU A 79 -10.13 8.96 -18.12
C LEU A 79 -10.32 10.42 -17.68
N GLU A 80 -11.35 10.71 -16.88
CA GLU A 80 -11.56 12.02 -16.28
C GLU A 80 -10.59 12.29 -15.11
N THR A 81 -9.97 11.23 -14.57
CA THR A 81 -9.01 11.33 -13.46
C THR A 81 -7.57 11.58 -13.91
N GLY A 82 -7.36 12.14 -15.10
CA GLY A 82 -6.03 12.37 -15.66
C GLY A 82 -5.07 13.02 -14.66
N GLY A 83 -3.98 12.29 -14.31
CA GLY A 83 -3.00 12.74 -13.33
C GLY A 83 -3.33 12.42 -11.87
N MET A 84 -4.41 11.68 -11.56
CA MET A 84 -4.71 11.25 -10.19
C MET A 84 -3.85 10.07 -9.75
N VAL A 85 -3.55 10.03 -8.45
CA VAL A 85 -2.87 8.88 -7.81
C VAL A 85 -3.89 7.75 -7.61
N VAL A 86 -3.92 6.80 -8.53
CA VAL A 86 -4.89 5.70 -8.57
C VAL A 86 -4.26 4.33 -8.66
N ASP A 87 -2.98 4.21 -8.34
CA ASP A 87 -2.24 2.97 -8.43
C ASP A 87 -1.11 2.95 -7.39
N TYR A 88 -0.60 1.77 -7.06
CA TYR A 88 0.58 1.63 -6.21
C TYR A 88 1.84 2.35 -6.77
N HIS A 89 1.84 2.76 -8.03
CA HIS A 89 2.84 3.66 -8.60
C HIS A 89 2.93 5.01 -7.87
N GLY A 90 1.94 5.39 -7.07
CA GLY A 90 2.05 6.52 -6.13
C GLY A 90 3.26 6.42 -5.20
N ILE A 91 3.72 5.20 -4.86
CA ILE A 91 5.00 5.01 -4.14
C ILE A 91 6.19 5.46 -5.01
N GLU A 92 6.17 5.23 -6.33
CA GLU A 92 7.22 5.69 -7.23
C GLU A 92 7.24 7.23 -7.33
N GLU A 93 6.07 7.86 -7.30
CA GLU A 93 5.98 9.32 -7.34
C GLU A 93 6.64 9.96 -6.11
N LEU A 94 6.42 9.38 -4.92
CA LEU A 94 7.13 9.81 -3.71
C LEU A 94 8.65 9.75 -3.90
N THR A 95 9.14 8.69 -4.54
CA THR A 95 10.58 8.47 -4.71
C THR A 95 11.21 9.33 -5.82
N ARG A 96 10.39 9.87 -6.72
CA ARG A 96 10.83 10.73 -7.83
C ARG A 96 10.72 12.21 -7.53
N SER A 97 9.94 12.58 -6.51
CA SER A 97 9.78 13.97 -6.13
C SER A 97 11.12 14.53 -5.63
N ARG A 98 11.50 15.69 -6.15
CA ARG A 98 12.69 16.40 -5.68
C ARG A 98 12.52 16.94 -4.26
N ASP A 99 11.29 17.27 -3.90
CA ASP A 99 10.95 17.81 -2.58
C ASP A 99 11.04 16.74 -1.48
N LEU A 100 11.03 15.45 -1.88
CA LEU A 100 11.16 14.28 -1.01
C LEU A 100 12.48 13.52 -1.23
N ALA A 101 13.45 14.13 -1.95
CA ALA A 101 14.70 13.47 -2.31
C ALA A 101 15.56 13.08 -1.10
N ASP A 102 15.39 13.78 0.02
CA ASP A 102 16.12 13.54 1.27
C ASP A 102 15.34 12.69 2.28
N ALA A 103 14.09 12.34 1.98
CA ALA A 103 13.24 11.55 2.87
C ALA A 103 13.86 10.17 3.13
N THR A 104 13.82 9.76 4.39
CA THR A 104 14.38 8.49 4.87
C THR A 104 13.27 7.48 5.16
N PHE A 105 13.56 6.20 4.95
CA PHE A 105 12.57 5.12 5.01
C PHE A 105 12.97 4.02 5.96
N TYR A 106 12.00 3.49 6.66
CA TYR A 106 12.09 2.21 7.37
C TYR A 106 11.05 1.24 6.80
N LEU A 107 11.46 0.05 6.39
CA LEU A 107 10.58 -0.93 5.76
C LEU A 107 10.17 -1.99 6.78
N VAL A 108 8.88 -2.12 7.05
CA VAL A 108 8.29 -3.13 7.94
C VAL A 108 7.46 -4.09 7.09
N LEU A 109 7.93 -5.33 6.92
CA LEU A 109 7.45 -6.25 5.92
C LEU A 109 7.08 -7.61 6.52
N ARG A 110 6.21 -8.32 5.85
CA ARG A 110 5.76 -9.65 6.24
C ARG A 110 6.85 -10.71 6.16
N SER A 111 7.80 -10.61 5.23
CA SER A 111 8.82 -11.63 5.03
C SER A 111 10.07 -11.07 4.39
N ALA A 112 11.20 -11.73 4.65
CA ALA A 112 12.48 -11.43 4.02
C ALA A 112 12.42 -11.52 2.48
N LYS A 113 11.54 -12.34 1.92
CA LYS A 113 11.32 -12.44 0.47
C LYS A 113 10.67 -11.17 -0.08
N GLU A 114 9.65 -10.66 0.59
CA GLU A 114 8.99 -9.40 0.22
C GLU A 114 9.95 -8.22 0.38
N ALA A 115 10.70 -8.19 1.48
CA ALA A 115 11.75 -7.20 1.72
C ALA A 115 12.72 -7.09 0.54
N LYS A 116 13.19 -8.21 0.04
CA LYS A 116 14.12 -8.28 -1.09
C LYS A 116 13.54 -7.75 -2.40
N VAL A 117 12.24 -7.96 -2.63
CA VAL A 117 11.56 -7.47 -3.84
C VAL A 117 11.28 -5.98 -3.73
N LEU A 118 10.72 -5.55 -2.59
CA LEU A 118 10.41 -4.14 -2.36
C LEU A 118 11.67 -3.29 -2.35
N TYR A 119 12.72 -3.70 -1.64
CA TYR A 119 14.01 -3.01 -1.65
C TYR A 119 14.56 -2.85 -3.07
N ARG A 120 14.47 -3.89 -3.90
CA ARG A 120 14.90 -3.81 -5.31
C ARG A 120 13.99 -2.91 -6.15
N TYR A 121 12.71 -2.83 -5.84
CA TYR A 121 11.77 -1.93 -6.48
C TYR A 121 12.10 -0.48 -6.15
N LEU A 122 12.24 -0.18 -4.86
CA LEU A 122 12.57 1.15 -4.36
C LEU A 122 13.98 1.62 -4.77
N SER A 123 14.97 0.73 -4.77
CA SER A 123 16.37 1.05 -5.14
C SER A 123 16.59 1.46 -6.59
N ARG A 124 15.54 1.51 -7.41
CA ARG A 124 15.58 2.14 -8.73
C ARG A 124 15.55 3.66 -8.64
N HIS A 125 15.05 4.18 -7.52
CA HIS A 125 14.78 5.59 -7.32
C HIS A 125 15.45 6.14 -6.05
N PHE A 126 15.59 5.31 -5.02
CA PHE A 126 16.24 5.66 -3.76
C PHE A 126 17.72 5.32 -3.74
N SER A 127 18.51 6.12 -3.04
CA SER A 127 19.85 5.75 -2.60
C SER A 127 19.77 4.72 -1.46
N ARG A 128 20.88 4.01 -1.21
CA ARG A 128 20.93 3.05 -0.09
C ARG A 128 20.84 3.72 1.26
N GLU A 129 21.34 4.92 1.35
CA GLU A 129 21.40 5.75 2.55
C GLU A 129 20.01 6.18 3.02
N GLN A 130 19.04 6.28 2.10
CA GLN A 130 17.67 6.63 2.42
C GLN A 130 16.90 5.48 3.10
N VAL A 131 17.30 4.22 2.96
CA VAL A 131 16.66 3.08 3.63
C VAL A 131 17.41 2.78 4.92
N LEU A 132 16.97 3.34 6.04
CA LEU A 132 17.61 3.25 7.36
C LEU A 132 17.47 1.87 8.00
N GLY A 133 16.41 1.13 7.68
CA GLY A 133 16.19 -0.20 8.24
C GLY A 133 15.17 -1.02 7.45
N VAL A 134 15.29 -2.33 7.63
CA VAL A 134 14.36 -3.30 7.05
C VAL A 134 14.06 -4.37 8.09
N TYR A 135 12.78 -4.49 8.45
CA TYR A 135 12.27 -5.54 9.29
C TYR A 135 11.43 -6.53 8.47
N ALA A 136 11.53 -7.81 8.79
CA ALA A 136 10.67 -8.85 8.24
C ALA A 136 10.10 -9.66 9.40
N SER A 137 8.78 -9.85 9.44
CA SER A 137 8.09 -10.51 10.57
C SER A 137 8.38 -12.01 10.68
N ASP A 138 8.95 -12.62 9.63
CA ASP A 138 9.49 -13.98 9.66
C ASP A 138 10.92 -14.06 10.21
N GLY A 139 11.48 -12.94 10.71
CA GLY A 139 12.80 -12.84 11.33
C GLY A 139 12.75 -13.03 12.85
N GLU A 140 13.92 -12.85 13.49
CA GLU A 140 14.10 -13.08 14.94
C GLU A 140 13.84 -11.83 15.81
N MET A 141 13.69 -10.66 15.21
CA MET A 141 13.50 -9.40 15.95
C MET A 141 12.10 -9.33 16.57
N THR A 142 12.04 -9.02 17.85
CA THR A 142 10.76 -8.81 18.55
C THR A 142 10.12 -7.48 18.14
N GLU A 143 8.81 -7.33 18.38
CA GLU A 143 8.07 -6.09 18.09
C GLU A 143 8.64 -4.91 18.90
N GLU A 144 8.97 -5.11 20.18
CA GLU A 144 9.58 -4.08 21.01
C GLU A 144 10.95 -3.63 20.46
N ALA A 145 11.77 -4.57 20.03
CA ALA A 145 13.07 -4.27 19.41
C ALA A 145 12.87 -3.51 18.08
N LEU A 146 11.85 -3.84 17.29
CA LEU A 146 11.49 -3.12 16.07
C LEU A 146 11.14 -1.65 16.37
N ILE A 147 10.26 -1.40 17.34
CA ILE A 147 9.85 -0.03 17.72
C ILE A 147 11.07 0.77 18.21
N ASN A 148 11.93 0.15 19.04
CA ASN A 148 13.16 0.79 19.50
C ASN A 148 14.13 1.11 18.34
N ASP A 149 14.25 0.22 17.37
CA ASP A 149 15.13 0.43 16.19
C ASP A 149 14.58 1.57 15.31
N ILE A 150 13.26 1.61 15.05
CA ILE A 150 12.60 2.72 14.34
C ILE A 150 12.87 4.05 15.06
N ASN A 151 12.62 4.08 16.37
CA ASN A 151 12.75 5.31 17.17
C ASN A 151 14.21 5.77 17.36
N THR A 152 15.17 4.86 17.23
CA THR A 152 16.58 5.20 17.23
C THR A 152 17.04 5.80 15.90
N LYS A 153 16.49 5.30 14.80
CA LYS A 153 16.87 5.73 13.44
C LYS A 153 16.11 6.96 12.96
N LEU A 154 14.96 7.25 13.57
CA LEU A 154 14.11 8.41 13.26
C LEU A 154 13.82 8.55 11.75
N PRO A 155 13.24 7.53 11.09
CA PRO A 155 12.90 7.64 9.68
C PRO A 155 11.76 8.66 9.47
N ASP A 156 11.76 9.33 8.35
CA ASP A 156 10.63 10.19 7.97
C ASP A 156 9.41 9.34 7.63
N VAL A 157 9.62 8.20 6.95
CA VAL A 157 8.56 7.33 6.46
C VAL A 157 8.75 5.89 6.95
N VAL A 158 7.74 5.33 7.59
CA VAL A 158 7.61 3.89 7.82
C VAL A 158 6.70 3.31 6.72
N LEU A 159 7.25 2.44 5.86
CA LEU A 159 6.48 1.71 4.89
C LEU A 159 6.08 0.37 5.49
N LEU A 160 4.78 0.22 5.78
CA LEU A 160 4.20 -0.97 6.42
C LEU A 160 3.54 -1.87 5.39
N SER A 161 3.97 -3.13 5.32
CA SER A 161 3.43 -4.13 4.43
C SER A 161 3.35 -5.49 5.11
N MET A 162 2.23 -5.72 5.80
CA MET A 162 1.85 -7.00 6.39
C MET A 162 0.53 -7.49 5.78
N THR A 163 -0.07 -8.55 6.28
CA THR A 163 -1.45 -8.89 5.90
C THR A 163 -2.42 -7.85 6.47
N SER A 164 -3.58 -7.68 5.84
CA SER A 164 -4.53 -6.62 6.21
C SER A 164 -4.93 -6.64 7.69
N THR A 165 -4.98 -7.80 8.34
CA THR A 165 -5.31 -7.89 9.76
C THR A 165 -4.08 -7.59 10.63
N GLU A 166 -2.93 -8.19 10.31
CA GLU A 166 -1.69 -7.98 11.07
C GLU A 166 -1.22 -6.52 11.05
N GLN A 167 -1.32 -5.83 9.92
CA GLN A 167 -0.90 -4.43 9.83
C GLN A 167 -1.81 -3.49 10.62
N GLU A 168 -3.12 -3.77 10.66
CA GLU A 168 -4.06 -2.97 11.41
C GLU A 168 -3.88 -3.20 12.93
N GLU A 169 -3.68 -4.44 13.37
CA GLU A 169 -3.34 -4.76 14.76
C GLU A 169 -2.01 -4.10 15.16
N TRP A 170 -1.01 -4.13 14.28
CA TRP A 170 0.27 -3.50 14.53
C TRP A 170 0.15 -1.98 14.65
N LEU A 171 -0.63 -1.34 13.77
CA LEU A 171 -0.89 0.10 13.83
C LEU A 171 -1.63 0.49 15.10
N ASP A 172 -2.70 -0.22 15.46
CA ASP A 172 -3.48 0.04 16.67
C ASP A 172 -2.60 -0.02 17.92
N ASN A 173 -1.73 -1.01 18.01
CA ASN A 173 -0.84 -1.21 19.14
C ASN A 173 0.35 -0.24 19.19
N ASN A 174 0.80 0.30 18.06
CA ASN A 174 2.11 0.93 17.97
C ASN A 174 2.13 2.35 17.41
N ARG A 175 1.06 2.84 16.76
CA ARG A 175 1.05 4.19 16.13
C ARG A 175 1.45 5.31 17.10
N SER A 176 1.07 5.20 18.36
CA SER A 176 1.40 6.20 19.41
C SER A 176 2.83 6.06 19.95
N LYS A 177 3.56 5.00 19.60
CA LYS A 177 4.91 4.70 20.07
C LYS A 177 5.98 4.97 19.02
N ILE A 178 5.57 5.17 17.76
CA ILE A 178 6.49 5.34 16.63
C ILE A 178 6.83 6.81 16.47
N ASN A 179 8.12 7.08 16.42
CA ASN A 179 8.65 8.41 16.12
C ASN A 179 9.04 8.49 14.62
N ALA A 180 8.03 8.65 13.78
CA ALA A 180 8.14 8.92 12.35
C ALA A 180 7.06 9.93 11.95
N LYS A 181 7.16 10.54 10.79
CA LYS A 181 6.23 11.54 10.28
C LYS A 181 5.07 10.92 9.49
N LEU A 182 5.37 9.86 8.74
CA LEU A 182 4.43 9.20 7.85
C LEU A 182 4.50 7.68 8.00
N CYS A 183 3.34 7.03 8.15
CA CYS A 183 3.18 5.60 7.95
C CYS A 183 2.43 5.33 6.64
N LEU A 184 3.13 4.80 5.64
CA LEU A 184 2.55 4.40 4.37
C LEU A 184 2.16 2.92 4.43
N VAL A 185 0.87 2.65 4.51
CA VAL A 185 0.33 1.29 4.66
C VAL A 185 0.08 0.69 3.27
N ALA A 186 0.96 -0.22 2.87
CA ALA A 186 1.03 -0.78 1.52
C ALA A 186 0.78 -2.30 1.44
N GLY A 187 0.42 -2.95 2.55
CA GLY A 187 0.30 -4.42 2.61
C GLY A 187 -0.71 -4.98 1.62
N SER A 188 -1.82 -4.30 1.39
CA SER A 188 -2.85 -4.75 0.47
C SER A 188 -2.44 -4.67 -1.01
N ILE A 189 -1.47 -3.81 -1.34
CA ILE A 189 -0.96 -3.65 -2.71
C ILE A 189 0.35 -4.39 -2.96
N MET A 190 1.01 -4.90 -1.93
CA MET A 190 2.25 -5.65 -2.07
C MET A 190 2.15 -6.82 -3.06
N PRO A 191 1.08 -7.62 -3.11
CA PRO A 191 0.92 -8.65 -4.13
C PRO A 191 0.97 -8.11 -5.56
N LEU A 192 0.54 -6.88 -5.81
CA LEU A 192 0.59 -6.24 -7.13
C LEU A 192 2.03 -5.89 -7.49
N ILE A 193 2.76 -5.28 -6.55
CA ILE A 193 4.19 -4.96 -6.70
C ILE A 193 5.01 -6.22 -6.95
N LEU A 194 4.78 -7.28 -6.16
CA LEU A 194 5.45 -8.58 -6.32
C LEU A 194 5.20 -9.20 -7.69
N ARG A 195 3.95 -9.16 -8.17
CA ARG A 195 3.56 -9.69 -9.48
C ARG A 195 4.29 -9.01 -10.64
N GLU A 196 4.42 -7.69 -10.60
CA GLU A 196 5.07 -6.93 -11.68
C GLU A 196 6.59 -7.02 -11.61
N ASN A 197 7.13 -7.19 -10.42
CA ASN A 197 8.57 -7.27 -10.18
C ASN A 197 9.09 -8.70 -10.02
N VAL A 198 8.44 -9.70 -10.65
CA VAL A 198 8.88 -11.11 -10.63
C VAL A 198 10.32 -11.25 -11.11
N HIS A 199 11.19 -11.71 -10.20
CA HIS A 199 12.57 -12.04 -10.55
C HIS A 199 12.62 -13.39 -11.26
N VAL A 200 13.13 -13.38 -12.50
CA VAL A 200 13.35 -14.61 -13.27
C VAL A 200 14.74 -15.14 -12.92
N PRO A 201 14.86 -16.37 -12.36
CA PRO A 201 16.14 -17.00 -12.08
C PRO A 201 17.05 -17.09 -13.33
N THR A 202 18.34 -16.96 -13.13
CA THR A 202 19.32 -16.90 -14.23
C THR A 202 19.28 -18.14 -15.13
N TRP A 203 19.04 -19.32 -14.52
CA TRP A 203 18.94 -20.58 -15.29
C TRP A 203 17.71 -20.61 -16.22
N ILE A 204 16.55 -20.05 -15.81
CA ILE A 204 15.35 -19.91 -16.65
C ILE A 204 15.61 -18.92 -17.79
N ARG A 205 16.39 -17.86 -17.52
CA ARG A 205 16.79 -16.90 -18.56
C ARG A 205 17.68 -17.56 -19.60
N LYS A 206 18.58 -18.45 -19.19
CA LYS A 206 19.49 -19.19 -20.09
C LYS A 206 18.73 -20.15 -21.03
N ILE A 207 17.61 -20.72 -20.62
CA ILE A 207 16.78 -21.61 -21.43
C ILE A 207 15.63 -20.88 -22.17
N HIS A 208 15.68 -19.54 -22.19
CA HIS A 208 14.72 -18.67 -22.88
C HIS A 208 13.25 -18.82 -22.45
N LEU A 209 12.96 -19.43 -21.30
CA LEU A 209 11.59 -19.62 -20.76
C LEU A 209 11.13 -18.49 -19.82
N SER A 210 11.78 -17.33 -19.85
CA SER A 210 11.46 -16.16 -18.99
C SER A 210 10.00 -15.71 -19.12
N GLY A 211 9.44 -15.76 -20.33
CA GLY A 211 8.04 -15.38 -20.58
C GLY A 211 7.06 -16.33 -19.90
N VAL A 212 7.27 -17.64 -20.08
CA VAL A 212 6.43 -18.68 -19.46
C VAL A 212 6.52 -18.62 -17.94
N TYR A 213 7.73 -18.46 -17.38
CA TYR A 213 7.93 -18.33 -15.94
C TYR A 213 7.20 -17.10 -15.36
N ARG A 214 7.31 -15.94 -16.00
CA ARG A 214 6.58 -14.75 -15.58
C ARG A 214 5.07 -14.94 -15.66
N TRP A 215 4.59 -15.57 -16.70
CA TRP A 215 3.16 -15.88 -16.85
C TRP A 215 2.68 -16.80 -15.74
N LEU A 216 3.36 -17.91 -15.46
CA LEU A 216 3.04 -18.83 -14.36
C LEU A 216 3.08 -18.15 -12.99
N ALA A 217 4.10 -17.33 -12.72
CA ALA A 217 4.25 -16.61 -11.46
C ALA A 217 3.15 -15.54 -11.25
N ARG A 218 2.50 -15.07 -12.32
CA ARG A 218 1.40 -14.11 -12.28
C ARG A 218 0.02 -14.75 -12.09
N ILE A 219 -0.14 -16.02 -12.34
CA ILE A 219 -1.45 -16.73 -12.21
C ILE A 219 -2.10 -16.54 -10.85
N PRO A 220 -1.41 -16.70 -9.70
CA PRO A 220 -2.00 -16.53 -8.37
C PRO A 220 -2.61 -15.14 -8.13
N TYR A 221 -2.11 -14.14 -8.84
CA TYR A 221 -2.54 -12.73 -8.73
C TYR A 221 -3.41 -12.29 -9.90
N SER A 222 -4.14 -13.23 -10.53
CA SER A 222 -4.96 -12.97 -11.70
C SER A 222 -6.01 -11.89 -11.42
N HIS A 223 -5.85 -10.73 -12.08
CA HIS A 223 -6.74 -9.57 -11.98
C HIS A 223 -8.21 -9.95 -12.30
N SER A 224 -8.44 -10.85 -13.23
CA SER A 224 -9.78 -11.27 -13.63
C SER A 224 -10.52 -12.01 -12.53
N LEU A 225 -9.84 -12.87 -11.76
CA LEU A 225 -10.43 -13.59 -10.63
C LEU A 225 -10.76 -12.64 -9.49
N ARG A 226 -9.83 -11.78 -9.09
CA ARG A 226 -10.02 -10.77 -8.06
C ARG A 226 -11.16 -9.82 -8.41
N LYS A 227 -11.22 -9.33 -9.64
CA LYS A 227 -12.30 -8.48 -10.14
C LYS A 227 -13.66 -9.19 -10.10
N ARG A 228 -13.73 -10.49 -10.45
CA ARG A 228 -14.99 -11.27 -10.36
C ARG A 228 -15.47 -11.42 -8.92
N ILE A 229 -14.57 -11.70 -7.98
CA ILE A 229 -14.90 -11.80 -6.55
C ILE A 229 -15.39 -10.45 -6.04
N PHE A 230 -14.72 -9.38 -6.40
CA PHE A 230 -15.09 -8.02 -6.01
C PHE A 230 -16.47 -7.63 -6.61
N ASN A 231 -16.69 -7.82 -7.90
CA ASN A 231 -17.99 -7.51 -8.52
C ASN A 231 -19.14 -8.26 -7.86
N ARG A 232 -18.95 -9.56 -7.53
CA ARG A 232 -19.96 -10.33 -6.79
C ARG A 232 -20.26 -9.70 -5.42
N LYS A 233 -19.24 -9.26 -4.68
CA LYS A 233 -19.43 -8.56 -3.39
C LYS A 233 -20.15 -7.23 -3.56
N MET A 234 -19.83 -6.48 -4.63
CA MET A 234 -20.54 -5.22 -4.96
C MET A 234 -22.02 -5.47 -5.23
N ASP A 235 -22.34 -6.51 -6.01
CA ASP A 235 -23.74 -6.87 -6.31
C ASP A 235 -24.48 -7.24 -5.02
N ASP A 236 -23.87 -8.04 -4.14
CA ASP A 236 -24.43 -8.41 -2.84
C ASP A 236 -24.63 -7.18 -1.93
N TYR A 237 -23.66 -6.27 -1.89
CA TYR A 237 -23.74 -5.02 -1.14
C TYR A 237 -24.89 -4.13 -1.66
N ASN A 238 -24.97 -3.89 -2.96
CA ASN A 238 -26.02 -3.09 -3.59
C ASN A 238 -27.40 -3.70 -3.37
N THR A 239 -27.50 -5.02 -3.40
CA THR A 239 -28.74 -5.75 -3.12
C THR A 239 -29.18 -5.54 -1.67
N LYS A 240 -28.29 -5.73 -0.70
CA LYS A 240 -28.57 -5.49 0.73
C LYS A 240 -28.99 -4.06 1.01
N LYS A 241 -28.34 -3.09 0.35
CA LYS A 241 -28.67 -1.65 0.51
C LYS A 241 -30.06 -1.30 -0.04
N ARG A 242 -30.51 -1.98 -1.11
CA ARG A 242 -31.89 -1.83 -1.65
C ARG A 242 -32.95 -2.34 -0.69
N PHE A 243 -32.67 -3.40 0.06
CA PHE A 243 -33.60 -3.96 1.05
C PHE A 243 -33.63 -3.22 2.40
N ARG A 244 -32.67 -2.33 2.66
CA ARG A 244 -32.61 -1.51 3.88
C ARG A 244 -33.25 -0.11 3.74
N ARG A 245 -33.69 0.24 2.55
CA ARG A 245 -34.51 1.43 2.24
C ARG A 245 -35.99 1.05 2.11
#